data_2a1079067bfc124af7a8adbd77317f4e
#
_entry.id   2a1079067bfc124af7a8adbd77317f4e
#
_cell.length_a   1.000
_cell.length_b   1.000
_cell.length_c   1.000
_cell.angle_alpha   90.00
_cell.angle_beta   90.00
_cell.angle_gamma   90.00
#
_symmetry.space_group_name_H-M   'P 1'
#
loop_
_entity.id
_entity.type
_entity.pdbx_description
1 polymer ?
#
loop_
_entity_poly.entity_id
_entity_poly.type
_entity_poly.pdbx_seq_one_letter_code
_entity_poly.pdbx_strand_id
1 'polypeptide(L)'
;MQAAFVDINLEKAAFLHASDINTKLILKEETDQVPDIRSLVHEGQHIMVQVVKDPLGSKGARLTTDITIASRYLVLMPNSQHAGISLRIENPKERERLKEIVTPYCDEQQGFIVRTAGEGADELDLQHDAEFLRRVWHKVLARKQRKQTNLPLYQDLSLSFRVLRDFVGIKLERIRIDSNLTFQELTVFTEEFVPELTPLLEYYPGELPIFDLFSVEREIQRALHRKIELKSGGYLIIDQTEAMTTIDINTGAFVGHRNLADTIFSTNIEATQVIARQLRLRNLGGIIIVDFIDMHNDDHKRRVLHSLDMAMSKDKVKYSLHGFSALGLVEMTRQRTRESLEHVLCGECPLCTGRGHLKTVETVCFEILREIVRVNRAHDADKFTVYASTAVSNSLINDEYHNLAEVEVFIGK
;
A
#
# COMPACT_ATOMS: atom_id res chain seq x y z
N MET A 1 -11.29 -37.52 7.32
CA MET A 1 -11.02 -36.07 7.11
C MET A 1 -11.15 -35.43 8.48
N GLN A 2 -10.14 -34.79 9.01
CA GLN A 2 -10.14 -34.16 10.33
C GLN A 2 -10.70 -32.70 10.23
N ALA A 3 -11.97 -32.59 9.77
CA ALA A 3 -12.61 -31.31 9.58
C ALA A 3 -14.13 -31.39 9.68
N ALA A 4 -14.74 -30.29 10.07
CA ALA A 4 -16.18 -30.08 10.09
C ALA A 4 -16.61 -29.03 9.06
N PHE A 5 -17.81 -29.18 8.54
CA PHE A 5 -18.45 -28.16 7.72
C PHE A 5 -19.38 -27.34 8.60
N VAL A 6 -19.26 -26.05 8.51
CA VAL A 6 -20.01 -25.09 9.33
C VAL A 6 -20.85 -24.21 8.42
N ASP A 7 -22.12 -24.09 8.74
CA ASP A 7 -23.02 -23.15 8.10
C ASP A 7 -22.80 -21.75 8.69
N ILE A 8 -22.38 -20.80 7.85
CA ILE A 8 -22.19 -19.39 8.18
C ILE A 8 -23.07 -18.45 7.35
N ASN A 9 -24.18 -19.00 6.81
CA ASN A 9 -25.12 -18.28 5.94
C ASN A 9 -24.51 -17.79 4.62
N LEU A 10 -23.60 -18.58 4.04
CA LEU A 10 -23.09 -18.41 2.69
C LEU A 10 -23.58 -19.56 1.79
N GLU A 11 -23.57 -19.37 0.47
CA GLU A 11 -23.96 -20.41 -0.50
C GLU A 11 -23.20 -21.74 -0.31
N LYS A 12 -21.97 -21.66 0.18
CA LYS A 12 -21.10 -22.82 0.41
C LYS A 12 -20.79 -22.96 1.89
N ALA A 13 -20.93 -24.18 2.41
CA ALA A 13 -20.52 -24.50 3.75
C ALA A 13 -19.04 -24.20 3.97
N ALA A 14 -18.72 -23.57 5.09
CA ALA A 14 -17.36 -23.20 5.44
C ALA A 14 -16.63 -24.39 6.10
N PHE A 15 -15.32 -24.39 6.02
CA PHE A 15 -14.45 -25.48 6.44
C PHE A 15 -13.69 -25.13 7.72
N LEU A 16 -13.85 -25.97 8.75
CA LEU A 16 -13.16 -25.87 10.04
C LEU A 16 -12.31 -27.13 10.26
N HIS A 17 -10.99 -27.00 10.20
CA HIS A 17 -10.08 -28.11 10.45
C HIS A 17 -9.83 -28.31 11.95
N ALA A 18 -9.58 -29.52 12.40
CA ALA A 18 -9.31 -29.84 13.82
C ALA A 18 -8.14 -29.00 14.39
N SER A 19 -7.09 -28.74 13.60
CA SER A 19 -5.95 -27.89 14.01
C SER A 19 -6.30 -26.41 14.16
N ASP A 20 -7.43 -25.96 13.60
CA ASP A 20 -7.90 -24.57 13.67
C ASP A 20 -8.91 -24.37 14.82
N ILE A 21 -9.09 -25.40 15.65
CA ILE A 21 -9.94 -25.37 16.84
C ILE A 21 -9.06 -25.21 18.09
N ASN A 22 -9.38 -24.21 18.89
CA ASN A 22 -8.72 -23.98 20.18
C ASN A 22 -9.15 -25.03 21.19
N THR A 23 -8.30 -26.04 21.39
CA THR A 23 -8.57 -27.16 22.30
C THR A 23 -8.64 -26.75 23.76
N LYS A 24 -7.95 -25.69 24.18
CA LYS A 24 -8.00 -25.14 25.55
C LYS A 24 -9.42 -24.70 25.96
N LEU A 25 -10.22 -24.26 24.96
CA LEU A 25 -11.62 -23.88 25.19
C LEU A 25 -12.54 -25.08 25.44
N ILE A 26 -12.16 -26.27 24.96
CA ILE A 26 -13.02 -27.45 24.92
C ILE A 26 -12.55 -28.51 25.94
N LEU A 27 -11.26 -28.83 25.99
CA LEU A 27 -10.73 -29.97 26.73
C LEU A 27 -10.09 -29.65 28.07
N LYS A 28 -9.84 -28.36 28.40
CA LYS A 28 -9.18 -27.92 29.64
C LYS A 28 -7.79 -28.53 29.91
N GLU A 29 -7.24 -29.35 29.02
CA GLU A 29 -5.94 -30.03 29.12
C GLU A 29 -5.09 -29.72 27.90
N GLU A 30 -3.79 -29.53 28.09
CA GLU A 30 -2.81 -29.36 27.01
C GLU A 30 -2.40 -30.75 26.51
N THR A 31 -2.84 -31.13 25.31
CA THR A 31 -2.39 -32.33 24.62
C THR A 31 -1.59 -31.93 23.38
N ASP A 32 -0.40 -32.51 23.23
CA ASP A 32 0.49 -32.27 22.05
C ASP A 32 -0.08 -32.91 20.75
N GLN A 33 -1.10 -33.73 20.83
CA GLN A 33 -1.74 -34.34 19.66
C GLN A 33 -3.05 -33.66 19.32
N VAL A 34 -3.28 -33.38 18.02
CA VAL A 34 -4.55 -32.85 17.54
C VAL A 34 -5.65 -33.90 17.76
N PRO A 35 -6.63 -33.63 18.63
CA PRO A 35 -7.70 -34.59 18.92
C PRO A 35 -8.55 -34.87 17.67
N ASP A 36 -9.29 -35.98 17.69
CA ASP A 36 -10.25 -36.27 16.62
C ASP A 36 -11.33 -35.18 16.57
N ILE A 37 -11.66 -34.69 15.37
CA ILE A 37 -12.68 -33.64 15.15
C ILE A 37 -14.01 -33.98 15.83
N ARG A 38 -14.35 -35.25 15.90
CA ARG A 38 -15.60 -35.74 16.53
C ARG A 38 -15.65 -35.58 18.05
N SER A 39 -14.48 -35.44 18.69
CA SER A 39 -14.41 -35.14 20.13
C SER A 39 -14.46 -33.64 20.39
N LEU A 40 -14.22 -32.80 19.37
CA LEU A 40 -14.15 -31.35 19.49
C LEU A 40 -15.48 -30.67 19.17
N VAL A 41 -16.21 -31.16 18.19
CA VAL A 41 -17.48 -30.57 17.73
C VAL A 41 -18.51 -31.63 17.40
N HIS A 42 -19.82 -31.31 17.56
CA HIS A 42 -20.93 -32.17 17.30
C HIS A 42 -21.88 -31.53 16.29
N GLU A 43 -22.61 -32.39 15.56
CA GLU A 43 -23.64 -31.93 14.62
C GLU A 43 -24.74 -31.15 15.35
N GLY A 44 -25.16 -30.00 14.79
CA GLY A 44 -26.12 -29.10 15.40
C GLY A 44 -25.57 -28.17 16.48
N GLN A 45 -24.27 -28.24 16.77
CA GLN A 45 -23.60 -27.36 17.75
C GLN A 45 -23.43 -25.94 17.19
N HIS A 46 -23.69 -24.93 18.03
CA HIS A 46 -23.41 -23.53 17.73
C HIS A 46 -22.04 -23.14 18.28
N ILE A 47 -21.16 -22.71 17.40
CA ILE A 47 -19.81 -22.29 17.74
C ILE A 47 -19.53 -20.90 17.21
N MET A 48 -18.69 -20.14 17.91
CA MET A 48 -18.18 -18.87 17.42
C MET A 48 -16.91 -19.13 16.61
N VAL A 49 -16.89 -18.66 15.38
CA VAL A 49 -15.79 -18.87 14.45
C VAL A 49 -15.40 -17.55 13.77
N GLN A 50 -14.16 -17.47 13.33
CA GLN A 50 -13.65 -16.39 12.52
C GLN A 50 -13.28 -16.90 11.13
N VAL A 51 -13.66 -16.16 10.09
CA VAL A 51 -13.24 -16.42 8.72
C VAL A 51 -11.78 -16.01 8.56
N VAL A 52 -10.91 -16.96 8.23
CA VAL A 52 -9.48 -16.74 7.99
C VAL A 52 -9.19 -16.50 6.52
N LYS A 53 -9.98 -17.18 5.66
CA LYS A 53 -9.89 -17.02 4.20
C LYS A 53 -11.30 -17.06 3.62
N ASP A 54 -11.55 -16.11 2.71
CA ASP A 54 -12.79 -16.07 1.96
C ASP A 54 -12.95 -17.29 1.04
N PRO A 55 -14.20 -17.61 0.62
CA PRO A 55 -14.44 -18.62 -0.37
C PRO A 55 -13.67 -18.35 -1.65
N LEU A 56 -13.01 -19.37 -2.21
CA LEU A 56 -12.26 -19.24 -3.46
C LEU A 56 -12.64 -20.37 -4.44
N GLY A 57 -13.14 -20.00 -5.60
CA GLY A 57 -13.57 -20.96 -6.63
C GLY A 57 -14.62 -21.96 -6.10
N SER A 58 -14.29 -23.24 -6.11
CA SER A 58 -15.19 -24.33 -5.60
C SER A 58 -15.10 -24.55 -4.09
N LYS A 59 -14.15 -23.90 -3.38
CA LYS A 59 -13.89 -24.11 -1.95
C LYS A 59 -14.67 -23.11 -1.09
N GLY A 60 -15.29 -23.59 0.00
CA GLY A 60 -15.90 -22.75 1.04
C GLY A 60 -14.84 -21.97 1.86
N ALA A 61 -15.30 -21.02 2.67
CA ALA A 61 -14.45 -20.23 3.56
C ALA A 61 -13.70 -21.14 4.56
N ARG A 62 -12.47 -20.76 4.92
CA ARG A 62 -11.72 -21.42 6.01
C ARG A 62 -11.96 -20.70 7.32
N LEU A 63 -12.24 -21.47 8.36
CA LEU A 63 -12.59 -20.97 9.68
C LEU A 63 -11.53 -21.32 10.74
N THR A 64 -11.55 -20.56 11.83
CA THR A 64 -10.84 -20.89 13.07
C THR A 64 -11.71 -20.52 14.28
N THR A 65 -11.51 -21.18 15.41
CA THR A 65 -12.06 -20.79 16.71
C THR A 65 -11.10 -19.88 17.51
N ASP A 66 -9.85 -19.73 17.07
CA ASP A 66 -8.91 -18.77 17.61
C ASP A 66 -9.24 -17.36 17.11
N ILE A 67 -10.16 -16.71 17.83
CA ILE A 67 -10.61 -15.37 17.46
C ILE A 67 -9.51 -14.37 17.72
N THR A 68 -9.25 -13.53 16.73
CA THR A 68 -8.32 -12.41 16.83
C THR A 68 -8.94 -11.15 16.25
N ILE A 69 -8.85 -10.03 16.97
CA ILE A 69 -9.35 -8.74 16.48
C ILE A 69 -8.17 -7.79 16.39
N ALA A 70 -7.86 -7.36 15.16
CA ALA A 70 -6.74 -6.47 14.93
C ALA A 70 -7.17 -5.01 14.97
N SER A 71 -6.36 -4.18 15.67
CA SER A 71 -6.41 -2.74 15.57
C SER A 71 -5.13 -2.19 14.94
N ARG A 72 -4.82 -0.92 15.17
CA ARG A 72 -3.65 -0.27 14.59
C ARG A 72 -2.34 -0.88 15.11
N TYR A 73 -2.16 -0.90 16.42
CA TYR A 73 -0.93 -1.32 17.09
C TYR A 73 -1.04 -2.69 17.74
N LEU A 74 -2.25 -3.09 18.13
CA LEU A 74 -2.51 -4.30 18.90
C LEU A 74 -3.40 -5.29 18.14
N VAL A 75 -3.30 -6.55 18.52
CA VAL A 75 -4.26 -7.60 18.22
C VAL A 75 -4.77 -8.16 19.54
N LEU A 76 -6.07 -8.10 19.75
CA LEU A 76 -6.72 -8.76 20.88
C LEU A 76 -6.87 -10.25 20.58
N MET A 77 -6.49 -11.07 21.54
CA MET A 77 -6.71 -12.52 21.54
C MET A 77 -7.62 -12.87 22.72
N PRO A 78 -8.93 -12.98 22.51
CA PRO A 78 -9.82 -13.51 23.52
C PRO A 78 -9.40 -14.95 23.87
N ASN A 79 -9.51 -15.30 25.15
CA ASN A 79 -9.12 -16.62 25.68
C ASN A 79 -7.59 -16.88 25.70
N SER A 80 -6.78 -15.85 25.65
CA SER A 80 -5.33 -15.90 25.89
C SER A 80 -5.00 -14.97 27.05
N GLN A 81 -3.93 -15.29 27.80
CA GLN A 81 -3.45 -14.48 28.93
C GLN A 81 -2.11 -13.79 28.62
N HIS A 82 -1.62 -13.91 27.38
CA HIS A 82 -0.26 -13.53 27.04
C HIS A 82 -0.16 -12.13 26.42
N ALA A 83 0.85 -11.37 26.90
CA ALA A 83 1.36 -10.21 26.18
C ALA A 83 2.41 -10.68 25.15
N GLY A 84 2.03 -10.73 23.88
CA GLY A 84 2.91 -11.08 22.76
C GLY A 84 3.49 -9.85 22.08
N ILE A 85 4.68 -9.99 21.51
CA ILE A 85 5.30 -8.96 20.68
C ILE A 85 5.63 -9.55 19.32
N SER A 86 5.29 -8.86 18.24
CA SER A 86 5.61 -9.29 16.87
C SER A 86 7.06 -9.72 16.75
N LEU A 87 7.30 -10.87 16.11
CA LEU A 87 8.67 -11.37 15.85
C LEU A 87 9.48 -10.45 14.93
N ARG A 88 8.81 -9.56 14.19
CA ARG A 88 9.45 -8.60 13.29
C ARG A 88 10.04 -7.38 14.03
N ILE A 89 9.73 -7.20 15.30
CA ILE A 89 10.38 -6.19 16.17
C ILE A 89 11.61 -6.87 16.74
N GLU A 90 12.77 -6.55 16.19
CA GLU A 90 14.02 -7.25 16.50
C GLU A 90 14.75 -6.68 17.72
N ASN A 91 14.56 -5.37 18.03
CA ASN A 91 15.27 -4.71 19.12
C ASN A 91 14.81 -5.24 20.49
N PRO A 92 15.70 -5.90 21.29
CA PRO A 92 15.32 -6.51 22.56
C PRO A 92 14.81 -5.49 23.59
N LYS A 93 15.41 -4.30 23.65
CA LYS A 93 15.01 -3.23 24.59
C LYS A 93 13.60 -2.72 24.27
N GLU A 94 13.31 -2.55 22.98
CA GLU A 94 11.99 -2.13 22.54
C GLU A 94 10.94 -3.20 22.82
N ARG A 95 11.28 -4.47 22.61
CA ARG A 95 10.39 -5.59 22.97
C ARG A 95 10.05 -5.62 24.44
N GLU A 96 11.04 -5.38 25.31
CA GLU A 96 10.85 -5.32 26.77
C GLU A 96 9.96 -4.14 27.15
N ARG A 97 10.25 -2.93 26.64
CA ARG A 97 9.42 -1.73 26.85
C ARG A 97 7.97 -1.95 26.43
N LEU A 98 7.73 -2.45 25.23
CA LEU A 98 6.38 -2.71 24.73
C LEU A 98 5.65 -3.78 25.55
N LYS A 99 6.37 -4.80 26.00
CA LYS A 99 5.81 -5.84 26.85
C LYS A 99 5.38 -5.29 28.23
N GLU A 100 6.21 -4.46 28.86
CA GLU A 100 5.89 -3.79 30.12
C GLU A 100 4.63 -2.93 30.00
N ILE A 101 4.49 -2.16 28.90
CA ILE A 101 3.32 -1.30 28.65
C ILE A 101 2.06 -2.14 28.44
N VAL A 102 2.13 -3.27 27.70
CA VAL A 102 0.92 -4.02 27.30
C VAL A 102 0.49 -5.04 28.37
N THR A 103 1.41 -5.55 29.18
CA THR A 103 1.09 -6.54 30.24
C THR A 103 -0.04 -6.11 31.17
N PRO A 104 -0.14 -4.86 31.67
CA PRO A 104 -1.24 -4.41 32.52
C PRO A 104 -2.63 -4.47 31.87
N TYR A 105 -2.67 -4.50 30.53
CA TYR A 105 -3.93 -4.62 29.76
C TYR A 105 -4.35 -6.08 29.53
N CYS A 106 -3.50 -7.07 29.83
CA CYS A 106 -3.85 -8.47 29.77
C CYS A 106 -4.57 -8.89 31.06
N ASP A 107 -5.59 -9.73 30.92
CA ASP A 107 -6.31 -10.33 32.04
C ASP A 107 -6.48 -11.86 31.81
N GLU A 108 -7.21 -12.54 32.69
CA GLU A 108 -7.41 -13.99 32.61
C GLU A 108 -8.09 -14.45 31.29
N GLN A 109 -8.76 -13.55 30.60
CA GLN A 109 -9.57 -13.85 29.40
C GLN A 109 -9.13 -13.07 28.17
N GLN A 110 -8.20 -12.12 28.28
CA GLN A 110 -7.82 -11.26 27.18
C GLN A 110 -6.31 -11.02 27.16
N GLY A 111 -5.67 -11.51 26.12
CA GLY A 111 -4.28 -11.23 25.80
C GLY A 111 -4.16 -10.28 24.60
N PHE A 112 -2.99 -9.69 24.47
CA PHE A 112 -2.69 -8.79 23.36
C PHE A 112 -1.37 -9.14 22.70
N ILE A 113 -1.31 -8.96 21.38
CA ILE A 113 -0.06 -9.02 20.61
C ILE A 113 0.21 -7.61 20.07
N VAL A 114 1.40 -7.07 20.35
CA VAL A 114 1.87 -5.84 19.71
C VAL A 114 2.28 -6.15 18.26
N ARG A 115 1.68 -5.44 17.32
CA ARG A 115 2.02 -5.55 15.90
C ARG A 115 3.32 -4.79 15.60
N THR A 116 3.91 -5.06 14.43
CA THR A 116 5.10 -4.33 13.94
C THR A 116 4.88 -2.81 13.90
N ALA A 117 3.65 -2.37 13.62
CA ALA A 117 3.29 -0.94 13.63
C ALA A 117 3.36 -0.28 15.02
N GLY A 118 3.43 -1.07 16.09
CA GLY A 118 3.59 -0.58 17.47
C GLY A 118 5.03 -0.32 17.87
N GLU A 119 6.02 -0.63 17.00
CA GLU A 119 7.43 -0.26 17.25
C GLU A 119 7.55 1.26 17.36
N GLY A 120 8.03 1.77 18.49
CA GLY A 120 8.14 3.20 18.77
C GLY A 120 6.83 3.90 19.16
N ALA A 121 5.70 3.19 19.27
CA ALA A 121 4.45 3.79 19.74
C ALA A 121 4.53 4.22 21.21
N ASP A 122 3.85 5.32 21.53
CA ASP A 122 3.76 5.83 22.89
C ASP A 122 2.80 4.98 23.74
N GLU A 123 2.95 5.04 25.06
CA GLU A 123 2.09 4.33 26.01
C GLU A 123 0.61 4.68 25.84
N LEU A 124 0.29 5.97 25.64
CA LEU A 124 -1.08 6.46 25.41
C LEU A 124 -1.69 5.89 24.14
N ASP A 125 -0.90 5.77 23.07
CA ASP A 125 -1.33 5.18 21.80
C ASP A 125 -1.74 3.71 21.97
N LEU A 126 -0.93 2.94 22.73
CA LEU A 126 -1.20 1.54 23.02
C LEU A 126 -2.40 1.37 23.97
N GLN A 127 -2.55 2.27 24.94
CA GLN A 127 -3.70 2.31 25.83
C GLN A 127 -5.01 2.52 25.05
N HIS A 128 -5.08 3.55 24.22
CA HIS A 128 -6.28 3.84 23.41
C HIS A 128 -6.64 2.65 22.52
N ASP A 129 -5.64 2.02 21.95
CA ASP A 129 -5.84 0.86 21.05
C ASP A 129 -6.37 -0.36 21.83
N ALA A 130 -5.87 -0.60 23.05
CA ALA A 130 -6.35 -1.67 23.92
C ALA A 130 -7.81 -1.42 24.39
N GLU A 131 -8.14 -0.18 24.77
CA GLU A 131 -9.49 0.21 25.17
C GLU A 131 -10.48 0.08 24.02
N PHE A 132 -10.09 0.49 22.80
CA PHE A 132 -10.88 0.29 21.59
C PHE A 132 -11.19 -1.20 21.38
N LEU A 133 -10.17 -2.06 21.42
CA LEU A 133 -10.33 -3.50 21.20
C LEU A 133 -11.22 -4.16 22.27
N ARG A 134 -11.12 -3.73 23.52
CA ARG A 134 -12.01 -4.18 24.60
C ARG A 134 -13.46 -3.79 24.35
N ARG A 135 -13.72 -2.55 23.94
CA ARG A 135 -15.08 -2.08 23.56
C ARG A 135 -15.66 -2.92 22.43
N VAL A 136 -14.86 -3.17 21.38
CA VAL A 136 -15.26 -4.06 20.26
C VAL A 136 -15.60 -5.46 20.77
N TRP A 137 -14.76 -6.05 21.60
CA TRP A 137 -15.00 -7.40 22.12
C TRP A 137 -16.25 -7.49 22.97
N HIS A 138 -16.48 -6.53 23.85
CA HIS A 138 -17.73 -6.46 24.64
C HIS A 138 -18.96 -6.41 23.74
N LYS A 139 -18.93 -5.69 22.64
CA LYS A 139 -20.04 -5.68 21.68
C LYS A 139 -20.23 -7.02 20.97
N VAL A 140 -19.15 -7.69 20.60
CA VAL A 140 -19.22 -9.06 20.03
C VAL A 140 -19.88 -10.00 21.01
N LEU A 141 -19.50 -9.97 22.28
CA LEU A 141 -20.09 -10.80 23.33
C LEU A 141 -21.58 -10.47 23.56
N ALA A 142 -21.95 -9.20 23.59
CA ALA A 142 -23.34 -8.77 23.73
C ALA A 142 -24.22 -9.25 22.55
N ARG A 143 -23.68 -9.19 21.29
CA ARG A 143 -24.36 -9.75 20.11
C ARG A 143 -24.51 -11.28 20.21
N LYS A 144 -23.47 -11.99 20.66
CA LYS A 144 -23.50 -13.43 20.86
C LYS A 144 -24.63 -13.83 21.83
N GLN A 145 -24.87 -13.08 22.91
CA GLN A 145 -25.91 -13.37 23.89
C GLN A 145 -27.33 -13.27 23.32
N ARG A 146 -27.54 -12.51 22.25
CA ARG A 146 -28.86 -12.39 21.60
C ARG A 146 -29.32 -13.64 20.85
N LYS A 147 -28.51 -14.72 20.85
CA LYS A 147 -28.80 -16.05 20.26
C LYS A 147 -29.25 -16.00 18.78
N GLN A 148 -28.87 -14.99 18.05
CA GLN A 148 -29.08 -14.97 16.59
C GLN A 148 -27.94 -15.79 15.96
N THR A 149 -28.31 -16.92 15.40
CA THR A 149 -27.35 -17.82 14.72
C THR A 149 -27.16 -17.42 13.28
N ASN A 150 -26.01 -17.77 12.71
CA ASN A 150 -25.64 -17.53 11.30
C ASN A 150 -25.60 -16.05 10.90
N LEU A 151 -25.42 -15.12 11.85
CA LEU A 151 -25.20 -13.71 11.59
C LEU A 151 -23.77 -13.29 11.96
N PRO A 152 -23.17 -12.37 11.23
CA PRO A 152 -21.85 -11.83 11.57
C PRO A 152 -21.94 -11.07 12.89
N LEU A 153 -21.20 -11.53 13.89
CA LEU A 153 -21.07 -10.85 15.18
C LEU A 153 -20.18 -9.60 15.07
N TYR A 154 -19.19 -9.66 14.23
CA TYR A 154 -18.26 -8.59 13.89
C TYR A 154 -17.84 -8.75 12.43
N GLN A 155 -17.71 -7.63 11.75
CA GLN A 155 -17.16 -7.54 10.40
C GLN A 155 -15.98 -6.58 10.42
N ASP A 156 -14.92 -6.89 9.66
CA ASP A 156 -13.78 -5.99 9.57
C ASP A 156 -14.19 -4.61 9.06
N LEU A 157 -13.54 -3.60 9.58
CA LEU A 157 -13.90 -2.21 9.33
C LEU A 157 -13.66 -1.84 7.86
N SER A 158 -14.62 -1.17 7.24
CA SER A 158 -14.43 -0.54 5.94
C SER A 158 -13.35 0.55 6.02
N LEU A 159 -12.90 1.06 4.86
CA LEU A 159 -11.80 2.03 4.79
C LEU A 159 -12.06 3.27 5.66
N SER A 160 -13.26 3.84 5.61
CA SER A 160 -13.63 5.04 6.37
C SER A 160 -13.52 4.82 7.89
N PHE A 161 -14.03 3.68 8.37
CA PHE A 161 -13.95 3.32 9.79
C PHE A 161 -12.51 3.03 10.24
N ARG A 162 -11.71 2.36 9.37
CA ARG A 162 -10.28 2.13 9.65
C ARG A 162 -9.51 3.43 9.74
N VAL A 163 -9.80 4.40 8.88
CA VAL A 163 -9.19 5.73 8.94
C VAL A 163 -9.48 6.39 10.29
N LEU A 164 -10.74 6.41 10.75
CA LEU A 164 -11.08 6.97 12.07
C LEU A 164 -10.33 6.27 13.20
N ARG A 165 -10.34 4.94 13.23
CA ARG A 165 -9.59 4.15 14.21
C ARG A 165 -8.10 4.51 14.24
N ASP A 166 -7.49 4.66 13.06
CA ASP A 166 -6.05 4.90 12.93
C ASP A 166 -5.66 6.35 13.24
N PHE A 167 -6.64 7.27 13.31
CA PHE A 167 -6.43 8.66 13.70
C PHE A 167 -6.67 8.96 15.19
N VAL A 168 -7.07 7.97 16.00
CA VAL A 168 -7.12 8.11 17.46
C VAL A 168 -5.74 8.53 17.98
N GLY A 169 -5.70 9.48 18.92
CA GLY A 169 -4.45 10.02 19.44
C GLY A 169 -3.73 11.05 18.56
N ILE A 170 -4.18 11.27 17.32
CA ILE A 170 -3.64 12.31 16.45
C ILE A 170 -4.39 13.62 16.73
N LYS A 171 -3.65 14.72 16.87
CA LYS A 171 -4.25 16.06 17.04
C LYS A 171 -4.95 16.47 15.74
N LEU A 172 -6.26 16.33 15.72
CA LEU A 172 -7.14 16.71 14.61
C LEU A 172 -7.98 17.94 15.00
N GLU A 173 -8.28 18.80 14.04
CA GLU A 173 -9.19 19.92 14.23
C GLU A 173 -10.62 19.55 13.82
N ARG A 174 -10.77 18.83 12.70
CA ARG A 174 -12.08 18.41 12.17
C ARG A 174 -11.94 17.27 11.17
N ILE A 175 -13.01 16.50 11.02
CA ILE A 175 -13.14 15.38 10.07
C ILE A 175 -14.40 15.65 9.23
N ARG A 176 -14.25 15.99 7.96
CA ARG A 176 -15.34 16.31 7.05
C ARG A 176 -15.73 15.12 6.20
N ILE A 177 -17.03 14.91 6.05
CA ILE A 177 -17.63 13.79 5.33
C ILE A 177 -18.73 14.33 4.42
N ASP A 178 -18.66 14.04 3.13
CA ASP A 178 -19.60 14.53 2.10
C ASP A 178 -20.77 13.57 1.85
N SER A 179 -20.68 12.30 2.28
CA SER A 179 -21.79 11.34 2.24
C SER A 179 -22.59 11.39 3.53
N ASN A 180 -23.87 11.77 3.45
CA ASN A 180 -24.75 11.80 4.62
C ASN A 180 -24.92 10.43 5.28
N LEU A 181 -25.05 9.36 4.47
CA LEU A 181 -25.14 7.99 4.98
C LEU A 181 -23.89 7.62 5.77
N THR A 182 -22.71 7.83 5.18
CA THR A 182 -21.43 7.54 5.82
C THR A 182 -21.22 8.41 7.07
N PHE A 183 -21.66 9.67 7.06
CA PHE A 183 -21.60 10.54 8.24
C PHE A 183 -22.41 9.97 9.41
N GLN A 184 -23.65 9.53 9.16
CA GLN A 184 -24.49 8.92 10.20
C GLN A 184 -23.88 7.62 10.74
N GLU A 185 -23.39 6.73 9.84
CA GLU A 185 -22.74 5.49 10.24
C GLU A 185 -21.48 5.75 11.09
N LEU A 186 -20.65 6.70 10.67
CA LEU A 186 -19.42 7.06 11.39
C LEU A 186 -19.72 7.78 12.72
N THR A 187 -20.80 8.55 12.80
CA THR A 187 -21.25 9.18 14.06
C THR A 187 -21.61 8.09 15.08
N VAL A 188 -22.45 7.13 14.70
CA VAL A 188 -22.80 6.00 15.57
C VAL A 188 -21.55 5.21 15.99
N PHE A 189 -20.64 4.97 15.03
CA PHE A 189 -19.39 4.26 15.33
C PHE A 189 -18.50 5.03 16.30
N THR A 190 -18.34 6.34 16.13
CA THR A 190 -17.49 7.12 17.02
C THR A 190 -18.08 7.25 18.41
N GLU A 191 -19.40 7.47 18.54
CA GLU A 191 -20.09 7.47 19.85
C GLU A 191 -19.88 6.16 20.60
N GLU A 192 -19.85 5.04 19.87
CA GLU A 192 -19.74 3.71 20.46
C GLU A 192 -18.29 3.29 20.78
N PHE A 193 -17.33 3.61 19.90
CA PHE A 193 -15.97 3.06 19.97
C PHE A 193 -14.87 4.10 20.23
N VAL A 194 -15.03 5.33 19.77
CA VAL A 194 -14.02 6.39 19.84
C VAL A 194 -14.68 7.76 20.11
N PRO A 195 -15.35 7.92 21.25
CA PRO A 195 -16.18 9.10 21.52
C PRO A 195 -15.42 10.42 21.49
N GLU A 196 -14.10 10.41 21.67
CA GLU A 196 -13.23 11.58 21.55
C GLU A 196 -13.22 12.19 20.12
N LEU A 197 -13.52 11.41 19.09
CA LEU A 197 -13.59 11.89 17.71
C LEU A 197 -14.99 12.41 17.31
N THR A 198 -16.05 12.05 18.02
CA THR A 198 -17.42 12.44 17.70
C THR A 198 -17.60 13.96 17.51
N PRO A 199 -17.08 14.83 18.40
CA PRO A 199 -17.21 16.28 18.25
C PRO A 199 -16.43 16.86 17.07
N LEU A 200 -15.52 16.09 16.47
CA LEU A 200 -14.71 16.52 15.32
C LEU A 200 -15.36 16.17 13.97
N LEU A 201 -16.39 15.32 13.98
CA LEU A 201 -17.13 14.96 12.77
C LEU A 201 -17.98 16.13 12.29
N GLU A 202 -17.86 16.46 11.01
CA GLU A 202 -18.60 17.53 10.35
C GLU A 202 -19.17 17.02 9.04
N TYR A 203 -20.51 17.10 8.89
CA TYR A 203 -21.13 16.82 7.60
C TYR A 203 -20.89 18.00 6.64
N TYR A 204 -20.46 17.69 5.43
CA TYR A 204 -20.22 18.65 4.37
C TYR A 204 -21.32 18.54 3.28
N PRO A 205 -22.31 19.45 3.26
CA PRO A 205 -23.41 19.42 2.29
C PRO A 205 -23.13 20.21 1.01
N GLY A 206 -21.87 20.64 0.77
CA GLY A 206 -21.53 21.51 -0.36
C GLY A 206 -21.70 20.82 -1.71
N GLU A 207 -22.00 21.60 -2.76
CA GLU A 207 -22.12 21.10 -4.14
C GLU A 207 -20.78 20.72 -4.76
N LEU A 208 -19.68 21.37 -4.33
CA LEU A 208 -18.35 21.06 -4.82
C LEU A 208 -17.83 19.79 -4.14
N PRO A 209 -17.33 18.78 -4.90
CA PRO A 209 -16.72 17.60 -4.31
C PRO A 209 -15.63 17.95 -3.29
N ILE A 210 -15.62 17.29 -2.14
CA ILE A 210 -14.73 17.65 -1.02
C ILE A 210 -13.23 17.53 -1.41
N PHE A 211 -12.87 16.61 -2.28
CA PHE A 211 -11.51 16.46 -2.78
C PHE A 211 -11.09 17.62 -3.69
N ASP A 212 -12.02 18.16 -4.47
CA ASP A 212 -11.77 19.36 -5.28
C ASP A 212 -11.61 20.61 -4.42
N LEU A 213 -12.47 20.75 -3.39
CA LEU A 213 -12.41 21.87 -2.43
C LEU A 213 -11.02 21.97 -1.78
N PHE A 214 -10.42 20.86 -1.41
CA PHE A 214 -9.09 20.80 -0.79
C PHE A 214 -7.98 20.51 -1.78
N SER A 215 -8.24 20.51 -3.08
CA SER A 215 -7.28 20.23 -4.15
C SER A 215 -6.60 18.85 -4.00
N VAL A 216 -7.23 17.89 -3.34
CA VAL A 216 -6.71 16.53 -3.13
C VAL A 216 -6.59 15.81 -4.47
N GLU A 217 -7.61 15.90 -5.32
CA GLU A 217 -7.60 15.30 -6.67
C GLU A 217 -6.42 15.82 -7.50
N ARG A 218 -6.16 17.13 -7.45
CA ARG A 218 -5.01 17.74 -8.13
C ARG A 218 -3.66 17.21 -7.60
N GLU A 219 -3.54 17.01 -6.29
CA GLU A 219 -2.32 16.45 -5.69
C GLU A 219 -2.14 14.96 -6.06
N ILE A 220 -3.23 14.19 -6.17
CA ILE A 220 -3.19 12.80 -6.66
C ILE A 220 -2.66 12.78 -8.10
N GLN A 221 -3.22 13.62 -8.99
CA GLN A 221 -2.76 13.69 -10.37
C GLN A 221 -1.29 14.10 -10.46
N ARG A 222 -0.85 15.10 -9.68
CA ARG A 222 0.55 15.49 -9.61
C ARG A 222 1.45 14.36 -9.10
N ALA A 223 0.96 13.55 -8.19
CA ALA A 223 1.72 12.41 -7.66
C ALA A 223 1.89 11.26 -8.69
N LEU A 224 1.16 11.25 -9.79
CA LEU A 224 1.34 10.33 -10.90
C LEU A 224 2.32 10.85 -11.96
N HIS A 225 2.67 12.15 -11.92
CA HIS A 225 3.66 12.68 -12.87
C HIS A 225 5.08 12.28 -12.49
N ARG A 226 5.88 11.93 -13.49
CA ARG A 226 7.30 11.63 -13.34
C ARG A 226 8.09 12.84 -12.86
N LYS A 227 7.80 14.04 -13.39
CA LYS A 227 8.47 15.30 -13.08
C LYS A 227 7.74 16.07 -11.99
N ILE A 228 8.48 16.57 -10.99
CA ILE A 228 7.96 17.39 -9.90
C ILE A 228 8.79 18.67 -9.83
N GLU A 229 8.10 19.79 -9.92
CA GLU A 229 8.74 21.09 -9.88
C GLU A 229 9.00 21.55 -8.43
N LEU A 230 10.17 22.16 -8.21
CA LEU A 230 10.58 22.80 -6.98
C LEU A 230 10.21 24.29 -7.03
N LYS A 231 9.99 24.89 -5.87
CA LYS A 231 9.67 26.33 -5.76
C LYS A 231 10.85 27.20 -6.24
N SER A 232 12.07 26.69 -6.10
CA SER A 232 13.30 27.35 -6.59
C SER A 232 13.40 27.40 -8.13
N GLY A 233 12.52 26.69 -8.87
CA GLY A 233 12.58 26.55 -10.32
C GLY A 233 13.36 25.31 -10.80
N GLY A 234 13.99 24.56 -9.88
CA GLY A 234 14.51 23.22 -10.15
C GLY A 234 13.38 22.18 -10.25
N TYR A 235 13.73 20.92 -10.46
CA TYR A 235 12.76 19.84 -10.50
C TYR A 235 13.39 18.49 -10.12
N LEU A 236 12.52 17.57 -9.70
CA LEU A 236 12.85 16.17 -9.47
C LEU A 236 12.29 15.31 -10.61
N ILE A 237 13.00 14.27 -10.97
CA ILE A 237 12.50 13.16 -11.78
C ILE A 237 12.45 11.93 -10.86
N ILE A 238 11.29 11.31 -10.75
CA ILE A 238 11.11 10.06 -9.98
C ILE A 238 10.72 8.96 -10.94
N ASP A 239 11.57 7.94 -11.02
CA ASP A 239 11.35 6.74 -11.83
C ASP A 239 11.26 5.52 -10.92
N GLN A 240 10.21 4.75 -11.11
CA GLN A 240 10.03 3.47 -10.44
C GLN A 240 10.34 2.35 -11.42
N THR A 241 11.39 1.59 -11.14
CA THR A 241 11.74 0.37 -11.88
C THR A 241 11.23 -0.86 -11.14
N GLU A 242 11.41 -2.03 -11.72
CA GLU A 242 11.05 -3.30 -11.07
C GLU A 242 11.76 -3.51 -9.72
N ALA A 243 13.04 -3.13 -9.63
CA ALA A 243 13.89 -3.40 -8.48
C ALA A 243 14.00 -2.24 -7.49
N MET A 244 13.97 -0.99 -7.96
CA MET A 244 14.28 0.18 -7.17
C MET A 244 13.55 1.44 -7.67
N THR A 245 13.56 2.48 -6.85
CA THR A 245 13.14 3.83 -7.22
C THR A 245 14.37 4.71 -7.38
N THR A 246 14.47 5.45 -8.47
CA THR A 246 15.53 6.44 -8.69
C THR A 246 14.94 7.85 -8.66
N ILE A 247 15.67 8.77 -8.06
CA ILE A 247 15.30 10.18 -7.93
C ILE A 247 16.47 11.02 -8.41
N ASP A 248 16.28 11.77 -9.49
CA ASP A 248 17.24 12.68 -10.07
C ASP A 248 16.83 14.14 -9.81
N ILE A 249 17.77 14.99 -9.44
CA ILE A 249 17.54 16.38 -9.07
C ILE A 249 18.23 17.30 -10.06
N ASN A 250 17.46 18.26 -10.59
CA ASN A 250 17.91 19.21 -11.59
C ASN A 250 17.67 20.66 -11.13
N THR A 251 18.62 21.57 -11.40
CA THR A 251 18.46 23.02 -11.12
C THR A 251 17.45 23.70 -12.05
N GLY A 252 17.11 23.08 -13.19
CA GLY A 252 16.28 23.73 -14.22
C GLY A 252 16.98 24.96 -14.83
N ALA A 253 16.17 25.96 -15.17
CA ALA A 253 16.67 27.23 -15.69
C ALA A 253 17.16 28.20 -14.59
N PHE A 254 17.10 27.79 -13.32
CA PHE A 254 17.46 28.64 -12.19
C PHE A 254 19.00 28.72 -12.04
N VAL A 255 19.57 29.77 -12.57
CA VAL A 255 20.98 30.16 -12.33
C VAL A 255 20.95 31.27 -11.31
N GLY A 256 21.26 30.95 -10.05
CA GLY A 256 21.33 31.97 -8.97
C GLY A 256 22.27 33.11 -9.27
N HIS A 257 21.88 34.31 -8.89
CA HIS A 257 22.57 35.56 -9.26
C HIS A 257 23.93 35.77 -8.60
N ARG A 258 24.37 35.00 -7.61
CA ARG A 258 25.60 35.32 -6.82
C ARG A 258 26.61 34.19 -6.62
N ASN A 259 26.17 32.93 -6.51
CA ASN A 259 27.10 31.80 -6.32
C ASN A 259 26.42 30.47 -6.75
N LEU A 260 27.01 29.80 -7.72
CA LEU A 260 26.49 28.51 -8.21
C LEU A 260 26.43 27.46 -7.09
N ALA A 261 27.44 27.42 -6.22
CA ALA A 261 27.51 26.45 -5.12
C ALA A 261 26.38 26.65 -4.09
N ASP A 262 26.00 27.88 -3.78
CA ASP A 262 24.90 28.19 -2.86
C ASP A 262 23.55 27.87 -3.49
N THR A 263 23.42 28.07 -4.79
CA THR A 263 22.19 27.70 -5.55
C THR A 263 22.01 26.19 -5.54
N ILE A 264 23.04 25.41 -5.86
CA ILE A 264 23.02 23.93 -5.81
C ILE A 264 22.65 23.46 -4.42
N PHE A 265 23.30 23.98 -3.40
CA PHE A 265 23.03 23.61 -2.01
C PHE A 265 21.56 23.90 -1.61
N SER A 266 21.07 25.10 -1.95
CA SER A 266 19.68 25.49 -1.64
C SER A 266 18.67 24.59 -2.36
N THR A 267 18.91 24.27 -3.64
CA THR A 267 18.06 23.36 -4.41
C THR A 267 18.06 21.94 -3.81
N ASN A 268 19.23 21.42 -3.44
CA ASN A 268 19.35 20.12 -2.80
C ASN A 268 18.63 20.07 -1.44
N ILE A 269 18.73 21.12 -0.62
CA ILE A 269 17.99 21.23 0.66
C ILE A 269 16.47 21.25 0.42
N GLU A 270 15.99 22.02 -0.55
CA GLU A 270 14.56 22.01 -0.90
C GLU A 270 14.12 20.62 -1.37
N ALA A 271 14.92 19.98 -2.22
CA ALA A 271 14.66 18.64 -2.74
C ALA A 271 14.45 17.62 -1.61
N THR A 272 15.21 17.68 -0.50
CA THR A 272 15.05 16.73 0.61
C THR A 272 13.64 16.71 1.18
N GLN A 273 13.02 17.88 1.34
CA GLN A 273 11.66 18.00 1.88
C GLN A 273 10.63 17.44 0.89
N VAL A 274 10.83 17.74 -0.39
CA VAL A 274 9.94 17.26 -1.46
C VAL A 274 10.07 15.74 -1.63
N ILE A 275 11.28 15.19 -1.61
CA ILE A 275 11.54 13.73 -1.68
C ILE A 275 10.81 13.02 -0.56
N ALA A 276 11.00 13.41 0.69
CA ALA A 276 10.36 12.79 1.83
C ALA A 276 8.82 12.83 1.72
N ARG A 277 8.25 13.95 1.23
CA ARG A 277 6.81 14.07 0.96
C ARG A 277 6.36 13.13 -0.14
N GLN A 278 7.10 13.04 -1.25
CA GLN A 278 6.74 12.20 -2.40
C GLN A 278 6.83 10.71 -2.08
N LEU A 279 7.84 10.29 -1.32
CA LEU A 279 7.96 8.91 -0.87
C LEU A 279 6.75 8.46 -0.04
N ARG A 280 6.24 9.34 0.83
CA ARG A 280 5.01 9.07 1.60
C ARG A 280 3.77 9.10 0.72
N LEU A 281 3.59 10.15 -0.10
CA LEU A 281 2.40 10.36 -0.91
C LEU A 281 2.21 9.25 -1.95
N ARG A 282 3.28 8.86 -2.63
CA ARG A 282 3.29 7.79 -3.63
C ARG A 282 3.45 6.39 -3.02
N ASN A 283 3.67 6.30 -1.70
CA ASN A 283 3.99 5.07 -0.99
C ASN A 283 5.13 4.26 -1.63
N LEU A 284 6.21 4.96 -2.01
CA LEU A 284 7.40 4.33 -2.58
C LEU A 284 8.20 3.65 -1.49
N GLY A 285 8.69 2.45 -1.77
CA GLY A 285 9.44 1.64 -0.82
C GLY A 285 10.37 0.64 -1.52
N GLY A 286 11.19 -0.04 -0.75
CA GLY A 286 12.28 -0.87 -1.22
C GLY A 286 13.58 -0.06 -1.29
N ILE A 287 14.44 -0.34 -2.27
CA ILE A 287 15.67 0.39 -2.52
C ILE A 287 15.34 1.71 -3.21
N ILE A 288 15.88 2.80 -2.73
CA ILE A 288 15.70 4.15 -3.28
C ILE A 288 17.10 4.78 -3.44
N ILE A 289 17.38 5.25 -4.64
CA ILE A 289 18.65 5.91 -4.97
C ILE A 289 18.33 7.36 -5.32
N VAL A 290 19.03 8.28 -4.68
CA VAL A 290 18.86 9.72 -4.91
C VAL A 290 20.14 10.29 -5.47
N ASP A 291 20.04 10.89 -6.65
CA ASP A 291 21.10 11.63 -7.32
C ASP A 291 20.94 13.12 -7.04
N PHE A 292 21.68 13.61 -6.04
CA PHE A 292 21.74 15.03 -5.71
C PHE A 292 22.67 15.75 -6.65
N ILE A 293 22.35 17.02 -6.96
CA ILE A 293 23.23 17.86 -7.75
C ILE A 293 24.60 17.91 -7.08
N ASP A 294 25.67 17.72 -7.85
CA ASP A 294 27.04 17.59 -7.35
C ASP A 294 27.46 18.73 -6.42
N MET A 295 27.97 18.37 -5.27
CA MET A 295 28.49 19.27 -4.26
C MET A 295 29.97 18.95 -3.95
N HIS A 296 30.83 19.95 -4.07
CA HIS A 296 32.25 19.79 -3.72
C HIS A 296 32.51 19.97 -2.23
N ASN A 297 31.62 20.65 -1.50
CA ASN A 297 31.77 20.95 -0.08
C ASN A 297 31.16 19.83 0.77
N ASP A 298 31.99 19.16 1.57
CA ASP A 298 31.53 18.05 2.44
C ASP A 298 30.61 18.54 3.57
N ASP A 299 30.66 19.79 3.98
CA ASP A 299 29.71 20.36 4.91
C ASP A 299 28.31 20.48 4.28
N HIS A 300 28.22 20.88 3.02
CA HIS A 300 26.96 20.89 2.28
C HIS A 300 26.39 19.48 2.17
N LYS A 301 27.21 18.47 1.84
CA LYS A 301 26.74 17.06 1.79
C LYS A 301 26.18 16.60 3.13
N ARG A 302 26.89 16.86 4.24
CA ARG A 302 26.40 16.50 5.59
C ARG A 302 25.08 17.17 5.93
N ARG A 303 24.92 18.46 5.60
CA ARG A 303 23.69 19.22 5.85
C ARG A 303 22.53 18.74 5.00
N VAL A 304 22.76 18.35 3.76
CA VAL A 304 21.72 17.75 2.88
C VAL A 304 21.27 16.42 3.44
N LEU A 305 22.19 15.52 3.84
CA LEU A 305 21.84 14.25 4.48
C LEU A 305 21.05 14.45 5.77
N HIS A 306 21.49 15.35 6.63
CA HIS A 306 20.78 15.68 7.87
C HIS A 306 19.36 16.22 7.58
N SER A 307 19.22 17.10 6.58
CA SER A 307 17.92 17.63 6.16
C SER A 307 16.99 16.52 5.64
N LEU A 308 17.53 15.57 4.87
CA LEU A 308 16.77 14.42 4.38
C LEU A 308 16.32 13.54 5.55
N ASP A 309 17.21 13.22 6.47
CA ASP A 309 16.91 12.41 7.65
C ASP A 309 15.82 13.06 8.52
N MET A 310 15.94 14.36 8.79
CA MET A 310 14.92 15.14 9.51
C MET A 310 13.57 15.19 8.79
N ALA A 311 13.56 15.21 7.45
CA ALA A 311 12.33 15.16 6.68
C ALA A 311 11.70 13.76 6.71
N MET A 312 12.52 12.72 6.67
CA MET A 312 12.10 11.32 6.75
C MET A 312 11.65 10.89 8.16
N SER A 313 12.18 11.50 9.22
CA SER A 313 11.78 11.20 10.61
C SER A 313 10.29 11.44 10.87
N LYS A 314 9.61 12.24 10.04
CA LYS A 314 8.16 12.45 10.06
C LYS A 314 7.38 11.28 9.44
N ASP A 315 8.06 10.34 8.81
CA ASP A 315 7.46 9.15 8.23
C ASP A 315 7.31 8.08 9.32
N LYS A 316 6.13 7.50 9.43
CA LYS A 316 5.85 6.39 10.37
C LYS A 316 6.38 5.05 9.88
N VAL A 317 6.90 5.00 8.65
CA VAL A 317 7.42 3.78 8.03
C VAL A 317 8.93 3.70 8.26
N LYS A 318 9.40 2.52 8.67
CA LYS A 318 10.84 2.26 8.91
C LYS A 318 11.64 2.51 7.63
N TYR A 319 12.71 3.29 7.76
CA TYR A 319 13.66 3.57 6.70
C TYR A 319 15.10 3.44 7.22
N SER A 320 16.04 3.28 6.32
CA SER A 320 17.48 3.35 6.60
C SER A 320 18.11 4.26 5.56
N LEU A 321 18.83 5.27 6.02
CA LEU A 321 19.55 6.24 5.17
C LEU A 321 21.04 5.97 5.26
N HIS A 322 21.67 5.75 4.12
CA HIS A 322 23.14 5.63 3.98
C HIS A 322 23.72 6.95 3.46
N GLY A 323 24.99 7.18 3.72
CA GLY A 323 25.67 8.39 3.26
C GLY A 323 25.84 8.43 1.75
N PHE A 324 26.55 9.46 1.26
CA PHE A 324 26.95 9.51 -0.15
C PHE A 324 27.89 8.36 -0.50
N SER A 325 27.57 7.64 -1.55
CA SER A 325 28.43 6.60 -2.12
C SER A 325 29.66 7.20 -2.82
N ALA A 326 30.58 6.36 -3.26
CA ALA A 326 31.73 6.78 -4.06
C ALA A 326 31.33 7.44 -5.40
N LEU A 327 30.12 7.19 -5.87
CA LEU A 327 29.56 7.78 -7.09
C LEU A 327 28.78 9.09 -6.82
N GLY A 328 28.74 9.56 -5.57
CA GLY A 328 27.98 10.77 -5.21
C GLY A 328 26.48 10.54 -4.99
N LEU A 329 26.01 9.30 -5.05
CA LEU A 329 24.60 8.94 -4.88
C LEU A 329 24.27 8.73 -3.41
N VAL A 330 23.07 9.09 -2.99
CA VAL A 330 22.54 8.76 -1.66
C VAL A 330 21.67 7.51 -1.76
N GLU A 331 22.03 6.52 -0.97
CA GLU A 331 21.34 5.24 -0.90
C GLU A 331 20.44 5.20 0.32
N MET A 332 19.20 4.77 0.14
CA MET A 332 18.28 4.53 1.25
C MET A 332 17.36 3.34 0.99
N THR A 333 16.84 2.80 2.08
CA THR A 333 15.77 1.81 2.02
C THR A 333 14.57 2.29 2.81
N ARG A 334 13.37 2.01 2.32
CA ARG A 334 12.12 2.27 3.00
C ARG A 334 11.25 1.03 2.95
N GLN A 335 10.70 0.61 4.08
CA GLN A 335 9.88 -0.60 4.14
C GLN A 335 8.67 -0.48 3.22
N ARG A 336 8.41 -1.49 2.40
CA ARG A 336 7.17 -1.58 1.60
C ARG A 336 6.02 -1.99 2.51
N THR A 337 5.03 -1.12 2.66
CA THR A 337 3.83 -1.38 3.48
C THR A 337 2.66 -1.88 2.64
N ARG A 338 2.55 -1.41 1.41
CA ARG A 338 1.56 -1.75 0.38
C ARG A 338 2.08 -1.37 -1.00
N GLU A 339 1.31 -1.59 -2.04
CA GLU A 339 1.63 -1.16 -3.40
C GLU A 339 1.74 0.37 -3.52
N SER A 340 2.52 0.83 -4.50
CA SER A 340 2.66 2.25 -4.78
C SER A 340 1.37 2.85 -5.36
N LEU A 341 1.20 4.16 -5.23
CA LEU A 341 0.04 4.88 -5.77
C LEU A 341 -0.13 4.65 -7.27
N GLU A 342 0.97 4.63 -8.01
CA GLU A 342 0.97 4.37 -9.45
C GLU A 342 0.47 2.96 -9.78
N HIS A 343 0.92 1.93 -9.05
CA HIS A 343 0.45 0.54 -9.25
C HIS A 343 -1.04 0.37 -8.93
N VAL A 344 -1.56 1.15 -7.99
CA VAL A 344 -3.00 1.08 -7.62
C VAL A 344 -3.88 1.80 -8.63
N LEU A 345 -3.41 2.93 -9.18
CA LEU A 345 -4.24 3.82 -10.00
C LEU A 345 -4.00 3.68 -11.51
N CYS A 346 -2.86 3.12 -11.93
CA CYS A 346 -2.48 3.03 -13.34
C CYS A 346 -2.35 1.58 -13.79
N GLY A 347 -2.65 1.33 -15.06
CA GLY A 347 -2.36 0.08 -15.76
C GLY A 347 -1.22 0.25 -16.74
N GLU A 348 -0.71 -0.85 -17.27
CA GLU A 348 0.32 -0.82 -18.32
C GLU A 348 -0.21 -0.13 -19.58
N CYS A 349 0.65 0.70 -20.19
CA CYS A 349 0.32 1.33 -21.47
C CYS A 349 0.22 0.27 -22.58
N PRO A 350 -0.93 0.12 -23.26
CA PRO A 350 -1.10 -0.90 -24.30
C PRO A 350 -0.20 -0.70 -25.53
N LEU A 351 0.32 0.52 -25.72
CA LEU A 351 1.17 0.84 -26.86
C LEU A 351 2.64 0.48 -26.64
N CYS A 352 3.21 0.89 -25.50
CA CYS A 352 4.63 0.67 -25.23
C CYS A 352 4.92 -0.46 -24.23
N THR A 353 3.89 -1.03 -23.57
CA THR A 353 4.02 -2.09 -22.57
C THR A 353 5.08 -1.76 -21.50
N GLY A 354 5.01 -0.54 -20.94
CA GLY A 354 5.93 -0.05 -19.91
C GLY A 354 7.28 0.47 -20.43
N ARG A 355 7.58 0.37 -21.72
CA ARG A 355 8.90 0.80 -22.27
C ARG A 355 9.11 2.32 -22.29
N GLY A 356 8.04 3.13 -22.28
CA GLY A 356 8.12 4.59 -22.30
C GLY A 356 8.45 5.21 -23.68
N HIS A 357 8.73 4.40 -24.69
CA HIS A 357 9.01 4.84 -26.07
C HIS A 357 8.49 3.84 -27.09
N LEU A 358 8.20 4.34 -28.27
CA LEU A 358 7.77 3.59 -29.43
C LEU A 358 8.87 3.65 -30.49
N LYS A 359 8.84 2.69 -31.41
CA LYS A 359 9.66 2.77 -32.63
C LYS A 359 9.28 4.00 -33.42
N THR A 360 10.25 4.62 -34.06
CA THR A 360 9.99 5.74 -34.99
C THR A 360 9.22 5.25 -36.21
N VAL A 361 8.49 6.15 -36.87
CA VAL A 361 7.76 5.86 -38.10
C VAL A 361 8.68 5.24 -39.13
N GLU A 362 9.87 5.82 -39.34
CA GLU A 362 10.91 5.33 -40.25
C GLU A 362 11.34 3.88 -39.94
N THR A 363 11.59 3.59 -38.64
CA THR A 363 11.94 2.22 -38.22
C THR A 363 10.84 1.21 -38.58
N VAL A 364 9.56 1.59 -38.37
CA VAL A 364 8.41 0.74 -38.72
C VAL A 364 8.31 0.57 -40.22
N CYS A 365 8.55 1.60 -41.07
CA CYS A 365 8.59 1.52 -42.50
C CYS A 365 9.61 0.48 -42.98
N PHE A 366 10.84 0.55 -42.48
CA PHE A 366 11.87 -0.44 -42.84
C PHE A 366 11.56 -1.86 -42.32
N GLU A 367 10.88 -2.01 -41.21
CA GLU A 367 10.39 -3.32 -40.76
C GLU A 367 9.34 -3.90 -41.71
N ILE A 368 8.40 -3.08 -42.18
CA ILE A 368 7.40 -3.47 -43.17
C ILE A 368 8.06 -3.91 -44.48
N LEU A 369 9.00 -3.14 -45.00
CA LEU A 369 9.71 -3.49 -46.22
C LEU A 369 10.46 -4.82 -46.09
N ARG A 370 11.14 -5.04 -44.97
CA ARG A 370 11.81 -6.34 -44.69
C ARG A 370 10.81 -7.49 -44.54
N GLU A 371 9.65 -7.24 -43.96
CA GLU A 371 8.62 -8.26 -43.79
C GLU A 371 8.00 -8.64 -45.14
N ILE A 372 7.74 -7.66 -46.03
CA ILE A 372 7.29 -7.93 -47.41
C ILE A 372 8.27 -8.88 -48.12
N VAL A 373 9.57 -8.60 -48.08
CA VAL A 373 10.60 -9.47 -48.67
C VAL A 373 10.60 -10.87 -48.04
N ARG A 374 10.42 -10.96 -46.72
CA ARG A 374 10.38 -12.24 -46.01
C ARG A 374 9.17 -13.08 -46.40
N VAL A 375 8.00 -12.45 -46.42
CA VAL A 375 6.74 -13.11 -46.77
C VAL A 375 6.76 -13.54 -48.24
N ASN A 376 7.32 -12.71 -49.17
CA ASN A 376 7.45 -13.08 -50.57
C ASN A 376 8.33 -14.33 -50.79
N ARG A 377 9.36 -14.52 -49.96
CA ARG A 377 10.20 -15.73 -50.00
C ARG A 377 9.50 -16.97 -49.45
N ALA A 378 8.57 -16.80 -48.54
CA ALA A 378 7.86 -17.89 -47.88
C ALA A 378 6.58 -18.31 -48.62
N HIS A 379 5.96 -17.38 -49.34
CA HIS A 379 4.66 -17.56 -49.98
C HIS A 379 4.68 -16.95 -51.40
N ASP A 380 4.17 -17.68 -52.36
CA ASP A 380 3.97 -17.19 -53.73
C ASP A 380 2.63 -16.44 -53.81
N ALA A 381 2.66 -15.15 -53.46
CA ALA A 381 1.49 -14.27 -53.44
C ALA A 381 1.60 -13.22 -54.53
N ASP A 382 0.52 -12.98 -55.27
CA ASP A 382 0.48 -11.99 -56.37
C ASP A 382 0.41 -10.55 -55.85
N LYS A 383 -0.04 -10.36 -54.60
CA LYS A 383 -0.26 -9.03 -54.01
C LYS A 383 -0.06 -9.06 -52.49
N PHE A 384 0.58 -8.02 -51.96
CA PHE A 384 0.72 -7.76 -50.53
C PHE A 384 -0.16 -6.59 -50.15
N THR A 385 -0.94 -6.73 -49.07
CA THR A 385 -1.71 -5.64 -48.46
C THR A 385 -1.17 -5.36 -47.07
N VAL A 386 -0.74 -4.14 -46.85
CA VAL A 386 -0.19 -3.68 -45.55
C VAL A 386 -1.22 -2.81 -44.83
N TYR A 387 -1.54 -3.14 -43.59
CA TYR A 387 -2.35 -2.32 -42.70
C TYR A 387 -1.42 -1.62 -41.71
N ALA A 388 -1.36 -0.31 -41.80
CA ALA A 388 -0.51 0.52 -40.93
C ALA A 388 -1.25 1.78 -40.45
N SER A 389 -0.69 2.47 -39.48
CA SER A 389 -1.20 3.78 -39.06
C SER A 389 -1.06 4.80 -40.21
N THR A 390 -1.90 5.84 -40.16
CA THR A 390 -1.86 6.92 -41.21
C THR A 390 -0.46 7.54 -41.31
N ALA A 391 0.24 7.74 -40.20
CA ALA A 391 1.59 8.29 -40.21
C ALA A 391 2.59 7.38 -40.96
N VAL A 392 2.56 6.08 -40.68
CA VAL A 392 3.42 5.08 -41.36
C VAL A 392 3.06 4.95 -42.84
N SER A 393 1.77 4.92 -43.16
CA SER A 393 1.32 4.84 -44.59
C SER A 393 1.76 6.07 -45.38
N ASN A 394 1.61 7.27 -44.80
CA ASN A 394 2.08 8.50 -45.45
C ASN A 394 3.60 8.52 -45.66
N SER A 395 4.36 8.10 -44.64
CA SER A 395 5.83 8.04 -44.75
C SER A 395 6.29 7.02 -45.80
N LEU A 396 5.68 5.83 -45.84
CA LEU A 396 5.99 4.83 -46.90
C LEU A 396 5.74 5.36 -48.31
N ILE A 397 4.65 6.13 -48.50
CA ILE A 397 4.27 6.62 -49.83
C ILE A 397 5.06 7.87 -50.24
N ASN A 398 5.41 8.74 -49.30
CA ASN A 398 6.03 10.04 -49.61
C ASN A 398 7.54 10.03 -49.34
N ASP A 399 7.96 9.61 -48.15
CA ASP A 399 9.34 9.74 -47.68
C ASP A 399 10.17 8.53 -48.12
N GLU A 400 9.61 7.32 -48.01
CA GLU A 400 10.27 6.04 -48.27
C GLU A 400 9.86 5.44 -49.64
N TYR A 401 9.25 6.24 -50.51
CA TYR A 401 8.79 5.80 -51.84
C TYR A 401 9.88 5.10 -52.67
N HIS A 402 11.11 5.62 -52.61
CA HIS A 402 12.25 5.05 -53.33
C HIS A 402 12.58 3.63 -52.83
N ASN A 403 12.64 3.46 -51.52
CA ASN A 403 12.90 2.17 -50.88
C ASN A 403 11.76 1.15 -51.16
N LEU A 404 10.50 1.62 -51.18
CA LEU A 404 9.35 0.81 -51.54
C LEU A 404 9.45 0.33 -53.00
N ALA A 405 9.76 1.23 -53.94
CA ALA A 405 9.95 0.89 -55.35
C ALA A 405 11.11 -0.08 -55.57
N GLU A 406 12.21 0.05 -54.85
CA GLU A 406 13.31 -0.92 -54.88
C GLU A 406 12.88 -2.32 -54.43
N VAL A 407 12.05 -2.41 -53.40
CA VAL A 407 11.49 -3.67 -52.90
C VAL A 407 10.54 -4.26 -53.93
N GLU A 408 9.67 -3.47 -54.58
CA GLU A 408 8.78 -3.91 -55.69
C GLU A 408 9.60 -4.52 -56.85
N VAL A 409 10.65 -3.82 -57.26
CA VAL A 409 11.56 -4.35 -58.30
C VAL A 409 12.24 -5.64 -57.87
N PHE A 410 12.68 -5.71 -56.58
CA PHE A 410 13.37 -6.87 -56.03
C PHE A 410 12.48 -8.13 -55.96
N ILE A 411 11.21 -7.97 -55.59
CA ILE A 411 10.25 -9.07 -55.51
C ILE A 411 9.58 -9.39 -56.87
N GLY A 412 9.68 -8.49 -57.86
CA GLY A 412 9.09 -8.65 -59.20
C GLY A 412 7.57 -8.47 -59.22
N LYS A 413 7.01 -7.75 -58.28
CA LYS A 413 5.54 -7.61 -58.09
C LYS A 413 5.17 -6.19 -57.74
#